data_8ad9cddb17e1d704d4a5d328b76c3f8b
#
_entry.id   8ad9cddb17e1d704d4a5d328b76c3f8b
#
_cell.length_a   1.000
_cell.length_b   1.000
_cell.length_c   1.000
_cell.angle_alpha   90.00
_cell.angle_beta   90.00
_cell.angle_gamma   90.00
#
_symmetry.space_group_name_H-M   'P 1'
#
loop_
_entity.id
_entity.type
_entity.pdbx_description
1 polymer ?
#
loop_
_entity_poly.entity_id
_entity_poly.type
_entity_poly.pdbx_seq_one_letter_code
_entity_poly.pdbx_strand_id
1 'polypeptide(L)'
;LASAEGINDWLSGKLNHPVTLWPLLPAEQLDHYRRGAPDTEDFEQELRAVFGRLPDEPLPDLAGFEELLEFESPPGTYFDAFPISIMSQQSLNTMNQLEGESQFDVRRFRPNLLVDLPGADHPFPEQAWIGKTLSVGNVKLKIDTTCPRCAMTTQGFDDLPQDTQIMRKLVANSEGNLGIYASVV
;
A
#
# COMPACT_ATOMS: atom_id res chain seq x y z
N LEU A 1 23.85 3.05 7.12
CA LEU A 1 23.05 2.95 8.34
C LEU A 1 22.97 1.49 8.82
N ALA A 2 22.58 0.55 7.95
CA ALA A 2 22.44 -0.87 8.31
C ALA A 2 23.76 -1.54 8.83
N SER A 3 24.90 -0.94 8.56
CA SER A 3 26.21 -1.40 9.02
C SER A 3 26.71 -0.69 10.30
N ALA A 4 25.92 0.18 10.90
CA ALA A 4 26.30 0.86 12.14
C ALA A 4 26.29 -0.14 13.30
N GLU A 5 27.40 -0.20 14.06
CA GLU A 5 27.50 -1.05 15.24
C GLU A 5 26.39 -0.70 16.25
N GLY A 6 25.72 -1.72 16.79
CA GLY A 6 24.64 -1.57 17.77
C GLY A 6 23.30 -1.08 17.22
N ILE A 7 23.14 -0.89 15.89
CA ILE A 7 21.88 -0.40 15.33
C ILE A 7 20.71 -1.37 15.57
N ASN A 8 20.96 -2.68 15.49
CA ASN A 8 19.94 -3.70 15.70
C ASN A 8 19.49 -3.71 17.16
N ASP A 9 20.43 -3.58 18.12
CA ASP A 9 20.11 -3.53 19.55
C ASP A 9 19.31 -2.26 19.89
N TRP A 10 19.70 -1.12 19.31
CA TRP A 10 19.00 0.14 19.50
C TRP A 10 17.58 0.08 18.94
N LEU A 11 17.39 -0.45 17.72
CA LEU A 11 16.06 -0.63 17.10
C LEU A 11 15.21 -1.61 17.92
N SER A 12 15.77 -2.75 18.29
CA SER A 12 15.07 -3.77 19.10
C SER A 12 14.60 -3.19 20.43
N GLY A 13 15.44 -2.39 21.08
CA GLY A 13 15.07 -1.72 22.33
C GLY A 13 13.97 -0.66 22.14
N LYS A 14 13.97 0.08 21.02
CA LYS A 14 12.93 1.07 20.71
C LYS A 14 11.59 0.46 20.36
N LEU A 15 11.61 -0.67 19.66
CA LEU A 15 10.40 -1.38 19.22
C LEU A 15 9.89 -2.38 20.26
N ASN A 16 10.66 -2.63 21.32
CA ASN A 16 10.43 -3.70 22.31
C ASN A 16 10.20 -5.06 21.62
N HIS A 17 10.93 -5.30 20.54
CA HIS A 17 10.85 -6.49 19.70
C HIS A 17 12.20 -6.75 19.03
N PRO A 18 12.70 -7.99 18.98
CA PRO A 18 13.94 -8.30 18.28
C PRO A 18 13.82 -8.02 16.79
N VAL A 19 14.67 -7.14 16.26
CA VAL A 19 14.71 -6.81 14.85
C VAL A 19 16.15 -6.72 14.34
N THR A 20 16.32 -6.97 13.05
CA THR A 20 17.58 -6.80 12.33
C THR A 20 17.36 -5.88 11.14
N LEU A 21 18.16 -4.82 11.05
CA LEU A 21 18.16 -3.94 9.88
C LEU A 21 19.08 -4.54 8.80
N TRP A 22 18.47 -5.03 7.73
CA TRP A 22 19.20 -5.58 6.60
C TRP A 22 19.47 -4.51 5.52
N PRO A 23 20.65 -4.55 4.87
CA PRO A 23 20.82 -3.84 3.60
C PRO A 23 19.96 -4.49 2.52
N LEU A 24 19.76 -3.80 1.40
CA LEU A 24 19.15 -4.43 0.24
C LEU A 24 20.02 -5.61 -0.22
N LEU A 25 19.44 -6.80 -0.26
CA LEU A 25 20.11 -8.01 -0.69
C LEU A 25 19.85 -8.30 -2.19
N PRO A 26 20.73 -9.05 -2.86
CA PRO A 26 20.52 -9.49 -4.24
C PRO A 26 19.20 -10.29 -4.39
N ALA A 27 18.56 -10.16 -5.54
CA ALA A 27 17.28 -10.83 -5.82
C ALA A 27 17.37 -12.37 -5.76
N GLU A 28 18.55 -12.92 -5.97
CA GLU A 28 18.82 -14.36 -5.93
C GLU A 28 18.77 -14.93 -4.50
N GLN A 29 18.83 -14.08 -3.49
CA GLN A 29 18.70 -14.49 -2.08
C GLN A 29 17.22 -14.60 -1.66
N LEU A 30 16.49 -15.47 -2.34
CA LEU A 30 15.04 -15.62 -2.20
C LEU A 30 14.58 -15.87 -0.77
N ASP A 31 15.33 -16.66 0.01
CA ASP A 31 14.97 -16.99 1.40
C ASP A 31 14.87 -15.75 2.31
N HIS A 32 15.61 -14.68 1.98
CA HIS A 32 15.51 -13.41 2.70
C HIS A 32 14.18 -12.70 2.46
N TYR A 33 13.64 -12.84 1.26
CA TYR A 33 12.40 -12.17 0.83
C TYR A 33 11.16 -13.00 1.08
N ARG A 34 11.31 -14.32 1.36
CA ARG A 34 10.16 -15.19 1.61
C ARG A 34 9.33 -14.69 2.77
N ARG A 35 8.02 -14.73 2.55
CA ARG A 35 7.05 -14.45 3.59
C ARG A 35 7.21 -15.44 4.74
N GLY A 36 7.12 -14.93 5.97
CA GLY A 36 7.09 -15.75 7.17
C GLY A 36 5.88 -16.70 7.20
N ALA A 37 5.90 -17.64 8.15
CA ALA A 37 4.73 -18.47 8.36
C ALA A 37 3.54 -17.57 8.75
N PRO A 38 2.33 -17.87 8.24
CA PRO A 38 1.14 -17.13 8.60
C PRO A 38 0.85 -17.26 10.12
N ASP A 39 0.27 -16.22 10.69
CA ASP A 39 -0.11 -16.20 12.12
C ASP A 39 -1.31 -17.12 12.41
N THR A 40 -2.02 -17.56 11.39
CA THR A 40 -3.19 -18.43 11.47
C THR A 40 -3.15 -19.49 10.37
N GLU A 41 -3.76 -20.66 10.62
CA GLU A 41 -3.94 -21.69 9.60
C GLU A 41 -5.04 -21.32 8.56
N ASP A 42 -5.83 -20.29 8.85
CA ASP A 42 -6.88 -19.78 7.96
C ASP A 42 -6.36 -18.60 7.13
N PHE A 43 -5.97 -18.91 5.90
CA PHE A 43 -5.46 -17.92 4.95
C PHE A 43 -6.47 -16.81 4.63
N GLU A 44 -7.77 -17.12 4.58
CA GLU A 44 -8.81 -16.11 4.37
C GLU A 44 -8.88 -15.14 5.54
N GLN A 45 -8.81 -15.65 6.77
CA GLN A 45 -8.78 -14.82 7.98
C GLN A 45 -7.56 -13.89 7.99
N GLU A 46 -6.40 -14.40 7.59
CA GLU A 46 -5.18 -13.60 7.48
C GLU A 46 -5.35 -12.46 6.44
N LEU A 47 -5.84 -12.77 5.25
CA LEU A 47 -6.11 -11.76 4.23
C LEU A 47 -7.11 -10.70 4.74
N ARG A 48 -8.17 -11.11 5.43
CA ARG A 48 -9.13 -10.18 6.02
C ARG A 48 -8.48 -9.26 7.05
N ALA A 49 -7.59 -9.77 7.87
CA ALA A 49 -6.84 -8.98 8.85
C ALA A 49 -5.89 -7.98 8.16
N VAL A 50 -5.11 -8.43 7.17
CA VAL A 50 -4.18 -7.60 6.40
C VAL A 50 -4.91 -6.47 5.68
N PHE A 51 -6.01 -6.80 4.99
CA PHE A 51 -6.77 -5.81 4.22
C PHE A 51 -7.88 -5.11 5.03
N GLY A 52 -7.96 -5.38 6.33
CA GLY A 52 -8.94 -4.76 7.22
C GLY A 52 -10.39 -5.02 6.79
N ARG A 53 -10.71 -6.22 6.29
CA ARG A 53 -12.05 -6.59 5.82
C ARG A 53 -12.90 -7.20 6.92
N LEU A 54 -14.19 -6.82 6.98
CA LEU A 54 -15.16 -7.50 7.81
C LEU A 54 -15.54 -8.87 7.19
N PRO A 55 -16.13 -9.80 7.96
CA PRO A 55 -16.47 -11.13 7.46
C PRO A 55 -17.42 -11.13 6.24
N ASP A 56 -18.27 -10.12 6.12
CA ASP A 56 -19.26 -9.95 5.05
C ASP A 56 -18.78 -9.07 3.90
N GLU A 57 -17.57 -8.49 4.01
CA GLU A 57 -16.99 -7.67 2.95
C GLU A 57 -16.19 -8.51 1.95
N PRO A 58 -16.16 -8.13 0.67
CA PRO A 58 -15.35 -8.82 -0.32
C PRO A 58 -13.86 -8.65 -0.03
N LEU A 59 -13.07 -9.69 -0.27
CA LEU A 59 -11.61 -9.59 -0.33
C LEU A 59 -11.20 -8.80 -1.58
N PRO A 60 -10.02 -8.14 -1.57
CA PRO A 60 -9.52 -7.48 -2.76
C PRO A 60 -9.24 -8.48 -3.88
N ASP A 61 -9.36 -8.03 -5.12
CA ASP A 61 -8.82 -8.79 -6.25
C ASP A 61 -7.29 -8.74 -6.19
N LEU A 62 -6.68 -9.89 -6.03
CA LEU A 62 -5.22 -10.07 -5.94
C LEU A 62 -4.63 -10.65 -7.25
N ALA A 63 -5.38 -10.65 -8.35
CA ALA A 63 -4.81 -10.99 -9.65
C ALA A 63 -3.67 -10.02 -10.01
N GLY A 64 -2.50 -10.57 -10.34
CA GLY A 64 -1.28 -9.80 -10.57
C GLY A 64 -0.44 -9.50 -9.31
N PHE A 65 -0.82 -10.07 -8.16
CA PHE A 65 -0.06 -9.95 -6.91
C PHE A 65 0.50 -11.30 -6.44
N GLU A 66 0.60 -12.29 -7.33
CA GLU A 66 1.01 -13.66 -7.00
C GLU A 66 2.39 -13.69 -6.32
N GLU A 67 3.32 -12.85 -6.76
CA GLU A 67 4.67 -12.75 -6.18
C GLU A 67 4.62 -12.31 -4.71
N LEU A 68 3.67 -11.45 -4.35
CA LEU A 68 3.50 -10.96 -2.98
C LEU A 68 2.80 -11.97 -2.05
N LEU A 69 2.24 -13.05 -2.58
CA LEU A 69 1.76 -14.16 -1.78
C LEU A 69 2.90 -15.07 -1.31
N GLU A 70 4.01 -15.11 -2.06
CA GLU A 70 5.20 -15.89 -1.72
C GLU A 70 6.25 -15.06 -0.95
N PHE A 71 6.38 -13.77 -1.29
CA PHE A 71 7.42 -12.89 -0.76
C PHE A 71 6.83 -11.69 -0.02
N GLU A 72 7.55 -11.19 0.99
CA GLU A 72 7.19 -9.96 1.72
C GLU A 72 7.39 -8.70 0.86
N SER A 73 8.36 -8.77 -0.06
CA SER A 73 8.64 -7.75 -1.08
C SER A 73 9.12 -8.46 -2.33
N PRO A 74 8.91 -7.90 -3.52
CA PRO A 74 9.51 -8.45 -4.73
C PRO A 74 11.02 -8.62 -4.57
N PRO A 75 11.60 -9.80 -4.88
CA PRO A 75 13.01 -10.07 -4.64
C PRO A 75 13.94 -9.01 -5.23
N GLY A 76 14.96 -8.60 -4.47
CA GLY A 76 15.86 -7.52 -4.84
C GLY A 76 15.30 -6.11 -4.59
N THR A 77 14.16 -6.01 -3.90
CA THR A 77 13.55 -4.72 -3.53
C THR A 77 13.06 -4.74 -2.08
N TYR A 78 12.64 -3.58 -1.59
CA TYR A 78 11.86 -3.42 -0.36
C TYR A 78 10.61 -2.59 -0.63
N PHE A 79 10.04 -2.74 -1.82
CA PHE A 79 8.72 -2.18 -2.12
C PHE A 79 7.63 -2.98 -1.38
N ASP A 80 6.57 -2.30 -0.99
CA ASP A 80 5.39 -2.96 -0.43
C ASP A 80 4.72 -3.89 -1.45
N ALA A 81 4.53 -3.40 -2.68
CA ALA A 81 3.99 -4.17 -3.79
C ALA A 81 4.61 -3.78 -5.14
N PHE A 82 4.57 -2.51 -5.49
CA PHE A 82 5.07 -1.97 -6.74
C PHE A 82 6.05 -0.81 -6.49
N PRO A 83 6.96 -0.54 -7.43
CA PRO A 83 7.97 0.52 -7.25
C PRO A 83 7.35 1.92 -7.14
N ILE A 84 6.21 2.17 -7.79
CA ILE A 84 5.57 3.48 -7.83
C ILE A 84 4.08 3.34 -7.50
N SER A 85 3.61 4.16 -6.58
CA SER A 85 2.19 4.39 -6.31
C SER A 85 1.80 5.82 -6.68
N ILE A 86 0.68 5.98 -7.38
CA ILE A 86 0.17 7.26 -7.86
C ILE A 86 -1.25 7.43 -7.34
N MET A 87 -1.57 8.63 -6.91
CA MET A 87 -2.91 9.00 -6.43
C MET A 87 -3.28 10.37 -6.96
N SER A 88 -4.56 10.62 -7.19
CA SER A 88 -5.03 11.96 -7.53
C SER A 88 -5.56 12.71 -6.30
N GLN A 89 -5.43 14.03 -6.33
CA GLN A 89 -6.06 14.90 -5.34
C GLN A 89 -7.58 14.77 -5.38
N GLN A 90 -8.15 14.52 -6.57
CA GLN A 90 -9.59 14.33 -6.77
C GLN A 90 -10.10 13.09 -6.03
N SER A 91 -9.35 11.98 -6.06
CA SER A 91 -9.68 10.76 -5.32
C SER A 91 -9.71 11.01 -3.81
N LEU A 92 -8.72 11.74 -3.27
CA LEU A 92 -8.74 12.15 -1.87
C LEU A 92 -9.93 13.06 -1.54
N ASN A 93 -10.20 14.04 -2.41
CA ASN A 93 -11.32 14.97 -2.22
C ASN A 93 -12.66 14.22 -2.26
N THR A 94 -12.83 13.27 -3.18
CA THR A 94 -14.01 12.41 -3.26
C THR A 94 -14.25 11.68 -1.94
N MET A 95 -13.22 11.05 -1.40
CA MET A 95 -13.33 10.30 -0.15
C MET A 95 -13.61 11.23 1.05
N ASN A 96 -13.04 12.43 1.07
CA ASN A 96 -13.28 13.42 2.13
C ASN A 96 -14.67 14.10 2.05
N GLN A 97 -15.36 13.99 0.92
CA GLN A 97 -16.73 14.48 0.77
C GLN A 97 -17.79 13.49 1.29
N LEU A 98 -17.40 12.25 1.57
CA LEU A 98 -18.30 11.27 2.16
C LEU A 98 -18.66 11.67 3.60
N GLU A 99 -19.90 11.36 4.01
CA GLU A 99 -20.37 11.65 5.35
C GLU A 99 -19.48 11.05 6.44
N GLY A 100 -19.32 11.79 7.55
CA GLY A 100 -18.57 11.39 8.73
C GLY A 100 -17.24 12.14 8.89
N GLU A 101 -16.57 11.90 10.01
CA GLU A 101 -15.39 12.67 10.46
C GLU A 101 -14.04 12.07 9.96
N SER A 102 -14.06 11.03 9.12
CA SER A 102 -12.84 10.38 8.63
C SER A 102 -11.99 11.34 7.81
N GLN A 103 -10.69 11.38 8.10
CA GLN A 103 -9.74 12.22 7.40
C GLN A 103 -8.94 11.37 6.42
N PHE A 104 -9.22 11.52 5.12
CA PHE A 104 -8.46 10.92 4.03
C PHE A 104 -7.26 11.80 3.71
N ASP A 105 -6.32 11.85 4.64
CA ASP A 105 -5.05 12.57 4.47
C ASP A 105 -4.09 11.73 3.62
N VAL A 106 -3.38 12.39 2.69
CA VAL A 106 -2.42 11.74 1.79
C VAL A 106 -1.35 10.94 2.54
N ARG A 107 -0.99 11.37 3.75
CA ARG A 107 0.00 10.71 4.61
C ARG A 107 -0.39 9.30 5.00
N ARG A 108 -1.69 8.98 5.08
CA ARG A 108 -2.18 7.61 5.34
C ARG A 108 -1.88 6.65 4.20
N PHE A 109 -1.83 7.17 2.98
CA PHE A 109 -1.73 6.38 1.74
C PHE A 109 -0.32 6.38 1.13
N ARG A 110 0.50 7.39 1.48
CA ARG A 110 1.92 7.50 1.13
C ARG A 110 2.23 7.28 -0.37
N PRO A 111 1.51 7.93 -1.31
CA PRO A 111 1.82 7.80 -2.71
C PRO A 111 3.20 8.40 -3.03
N ASN A 112 3.89 7.83 -4.04
CA ASN A 112 5.11 8.45 -4.58
C ASN A 112 4.78 9.70 -5.39
N LEU A 113 3.64 9.69 -6.09
CA LEU A 113 3.15 10.82 -6.86
C LEU A 113 1.71 11.14 -6.45
N LEU A 114 1.49 12.38 -6.02
CA LEU A 114 0.16 12.97 -5.89
C LEU A 114 -0.04 13.91 -7.08
N VAL A 115 -1.04 13.64 -7.90
CA VAL A 115 -1.34 14.41 -9.10
C VAL A 115 -2.63 15.19 -8.95
N ASP A 116 -2.67 16.38 -9.52
CA ASP A 116 -3.90 17.18 -9.58
C ASP A 116 -4.48 17.11 -11.01
N LEU A 117 -5.76 16.75 -11.09
CA LEU A 117 -6.50 16.55 -12.36
C LEU A 117 -7.75 17.44 -12.37
N PRO A 118 -7.58 18.76 -12.43
CA PRO A 118 -8.70 19.69 -12.37
C PRO A 118 -9.70 19.44 -13.50
N GLY A 119 -11.00 19.41 -13.15
CA GLY A 119 -12.08 19.18 -14.12
C GLY A 119 -12.29 17.71 -14.51
N ALA A 120 -11.67 16.76 -13.81
CA ALA A 120 -12.00 15.35 -14.00
C ALA A 120 -13.41 15.05 -13.47
N ASP A 121 -14.24 14.43 -14.31
CA ASP A 121 -15.64 14.10 -13.99
C ASP A 121 -15.77 12.78 -13.19
N HIS A 122 -14.73 11.96 -13.17
CA HIS A 122 -14.73 10.67 -12.45
C HIS A 122 -14.23 10.85 -11.01
N PRO A 123 -14.85 10.19 -10.00
CA PRO A 123 -14.43 10.27 -8.60
C PRO A 123 -12.99 9.76 -8.35
N PHE A 124 -12.52 8.80 -9.17
CA PHE A 124 -11.18 8.21 -9.13
C PHE A 124 -10.52 8.27 -10.51
N PRO A 125 -10.13 9.47 -10.99
CA PRO A 125 -9.78 9.68 -12.40
C PRO A 125 -8.49 8.98 -12.82
N GLU A 126 -7.53 8.76 -11.92
CA GLU A 126 -6.28 8.05 -12.19
C GLU A 126 -6.51 6.59 -12.60
N GLN A 127 -7.60 5.95 -12.18
CA GLN A 127 -7.91 4.57 -12.56
C GLN A 127 -8.12 4.39 -14.07
N ALA A 128 -8.52 5.45 -14.78
CA ALA A 128 -8.63 5.44 -16.24
C ALA A 128 -7.28 5.28 -16.97
N TRP A 129 -6.18 5.33 -16.26
CA TRP A 129 -4.83 5.16 -16.81
C TRP A 129 -4.33 3.71 -16.77
N ILE A 130 -5.02 2.80 -16.09
CA ILE A 130 -4.64 1.40 -16.02
C ILE A 130 -4.47 0.82 -17.43
N GLY A 131 -3.36 0.12 -17.66
CA GLY A 131 -2.95 -0.44 -18.95
C GLY A 131 -2.29 0.57 -19.89
N LYS A 132 -2.19 1.85 -19.51
CA LYS A 132 -1.55 2.92 -20.32
C LYS A 132 -0.13 3.20 -19.83
N THR A 133 0.60 3.97 -20.64
CA THR A 133 1.92 4.51 -20.27
C THR A 133 1.79 6.01 -20.00
N LEU A 134 2.23 6.42 -18.81
CA LEU A 134 2.32 7.82 -18.40
C LEU A 134 3.77 8.29 -18.57
N SER A 135 3.95 9.48 -19.17
CA SER A 135 5.26 10.12 -19.24
C SER A 135 5.37 11.22 -18.19
N VAL A 136 6.40 11.14 -17.36
CA VAL A 136 6.72 12.13 -16.31
C VAL A 136 8.15 12.62 -16.55
N GLY A 137 8.28 13.76 -17.22
CA GLY A 137 9.57 14.21 -17.73
C GLY A 137 10.15 13.20 -18.73
N ASN A 138 11.32 12.66 -18.43
CA ASN A 138 12.00 11.65 -19.24
C ASN A 138 11.70 10.21 -18.81
N VAL A 139 10.91 10.02 -17.74
CA VAL A 139 10.57 8.71 -17.22
C VAL A 139 9.23 8.26 -17.81
N LYS A 140 9.16 6.99 -18.20
CA LYS A 140 7.92 6.34 -18.63
C LYS A 140 7.48 5.37 -17.55
N LEU A 141 6.21 5.46 -17.16
CA LEU A 141 5.58 4.61 -16.17
C LEU A 141 4.48 3.80 -16.86
N LYS A 142 4.59 2.49 -16.85
CA LYS A 142 3.48 1.61 -17.20
C LYS A 142 2.55 1.56 -16.00
N ILE A 143 1.28 1.86 -16.20
CA ILE A 143 0.26 1.77 -15.15
C ILE A 143 -0.28 0.34 -15.12
N ASP A 144 0.00 -0.36 -14.03
CA ASP A 144 -0.22 -1.80 -13.92
C ASP A 144 -1.62 -2.13 -13.43
N THR A 145 -2.02 -1.64 -12.26
CA THR A 145 -3.29 -2.01 -11.62
C THR A 145 -3.76 -0.96 -10.61
N THR A 146 -4.94 -1.16 -10.04
CA THR A 146 -5.41 -0.42 -8.86
C THR A 146 -4.53 -0.71 -7.64
N CYS A 147 -4.61 0.17 -6.64
CA CYS A 147 -3.88 0.01 -5.38
C CYS A 147 -4.86 -0.42 -4.27
N PRO A 148 -4.98 -1.73 -3.98
CA PRO A 148 -5.76 -2.19 -2.84
C PRO A 148 -5.13 -1.71 -1.54
N ARG A 149 -5.96 -1.20 -0.63
CA ARG A 149 -5.49 -0.64 0.64
C ARG A 149 -5.63 -1.65 1.76
N CYS A 150 -4.57 -1.71 2.58
CA CYS A 150 -4.51 -2.57 3.76
C CYS A 150 -4.90 -1.81 5.04
N ALA A 151 -5.00 -2.54 6.14
CA ALA A 151 -5.35 -2.01 7.46
C ALA A 151 -4.40 -0.90 7.96
N MET A 152 -3.18 -0.80 7.42
CA MET A 152 -2.23 0.25 7.78
C MET A 152 -2.77 1.66 7.58
N THR A 153 -3.64 1.87 6.59
CA THR A 153 -4.27 3.19 6.34
C THR A 153 -5.17 3.66 7.47
N THR A 154 -5.60 2.75 8.34
CA THR A 154 -6.46 3.04 9.50
C THR A 154 -5.68 3.41 10.76
N GLN A 155 -4.37 3.18 10.77
CA GLN A 155 -3.55 3.43 11.96
C GLN A 155 -3.40 4.92 12.24
N GLY A 156 -3.31 5.24 13.53
CA GLY A 156 -2.99 6.60 13.97
C GLY A 156 -1.50 6.87 13.87
N PHE A 157 -1.13 8.08 13.50
CA PHE A 157 0.25 8.55 13.59
C PHE A 157 0.28 10.09 13.58
N ASP A 158 1.22 10.66 14.30
CA ASP A 158 1.35 12.11 14.49
C ASP A 158 0.03 12.73 14.97
N ASP A 159 -0.53 13.69 14.24
CA ASP A 159 -1.81 14.34 14.49
C ASP A 159 -3.04 13.59 13.94
N LEU A 160 -2.83 12.50 13.19
CA LEU A 160 -3.92 11.70 12.63
C LEU A 160 -4.35 10.60 13.60
N PRO A 161 -5.63 10.57 14.03
CA PRO A 161 -6.12 9.53 14.92
C PRO A 161 -6.23 8.17 14.20
N GLN A 162 -6.21 7.08 14.96
CA GLN A 162 -6.65 5.79 14.45
C GLN A 162 -8.11 5.87 14.02
N ASP A 163 -8.43 5.40 12.80
CA ASP A 163 -9.77 5.46 12.24
C ASP A 163 -10.07 4.25 11.34
N THR A 164 -10.79 3.29 11.88
CA THR A 164 -11.20 2.08 11.13
C THR A 164 -12.26 2.37 10.06
N GLN A 165 -12.95 3.53 10.14
CA GLN A 165 -13.95 3.94 9.14
C GLN A 165 -13.31 4.26 7.79
N ILE A 166 -12.02 4.61 7.75
CA ILE A 166 -11.25 4.75 6.50
C ILE A 166 -11.46 3.53 5.61
N MET A 167 -11.23 2.32 6.16
CA MET A 167 -11.37 1.09 5.37
C MET A 167 -12.83 0.80 4.99
N ARG A 168 -13.79 1.05 5.91
CA ARG A 168 -15.24 0.87 5.60
C ARG A 168 -15.66 1.71 4.41
N LYS A 169 -15.25 2.98 4.40
CA LYS A 169 -15.55 3.91 3.31
C LYS A 169 -14.85 3.51 2.00
N LEU A 170 -13.59 3.07 2.07
CA LEU A 170 -12.88 2.55 0.89
C LEU A 170 -13.58 1.35 0.29
N VAL A 171 -13.97 0.36 1.12
CA VAL A 171 -14.70 -0.82 0.63
C VAL A 171 -16.01 -0.44 -0.03
N ALA A 172 -16.78 0.41 0.61
CA ALA A 172 -18.12 0.79 0.13
C ALA A 172 -18.11 1.64 -1.16
N ASN A 173 -17.05 2.42 -1.41
CA ASN A 173 -17.04 3.42 -2.48
C ASN A 173 -16.00 3.17 -3.57
N SER A 174 -15.01 2.32 -3.35
CA SER A 174 -13.92 2.05 -4.28
C SER A 174 -13.40 0.61 -4.20
N GLU A 175 -14.22 -0.34 -3.73
CA GLU A 175 -13.86 -1.75 -3.58
C GLU A 175 -12.59 -1.97 -2.71
N GLY A 176 -12.28 -0.97 -1.86
CA GLY A 176 -11.09 -0.96 -1.02
C GLY A 176 -9.82 -0.48 -1.72
N ASN A 177 -9.93 0.08 -2.92
CA ASN A 177 -8.80 0.63 -3.68
C ASN A 177 -8.73 2.15 -3.53
N LEU A 178 -7.52 2.72 -3.56
CA LEU A 178 -7.31 4.17 -3.70
C LEU A 178 -5.95 4.43 -4.32
N GLY A 179 -5.94 5.08 -5.49
CA GLY A 179 -4.75 5.24 -6.32
C GLY A 179 -4.47 4.02 -7.21
N ILE A 180 -3.33 4.05 -7.86
CA ILE A 180 -2.88 3.04 -8.84
C ILE A 180 -1.41 2.72 -8.62
N TYR A 181 -0.99 1.56 -9.09
CA TYR A 181 0.39 1.11 -9.12
C TYR A 181 1.00 1.22 -10.51
N ALA A 182 2.29 1.47 -10.54
CA ALA A 182 3.04 1.61 -11.79
C ALA A 182 4.46 1.06 -11.67
N SER A 183 5.00 0.62 -12.81
CA SER A 183 6.38 0.19 -13.01
C SER A 183 7.11 1.14 -13.96
N VAL A 184 8.42 1.31 -13.76
CA VAL A 184 9.27 2.09 -14.66
C VAL A 184 9.60 1.25 -15.90
N VAL A 185 9.47 1.81 -17.12
CA VAL A 185 9.72 1.14 -18.40
C VAL A 185 10.65 1.96 -19.29
#